data_8b46d69e4edd3833fa3fce595b03a3cf
#
_entry.id   8b46d69e4edd3833fa3fce595b03a3cf
#
_cell.length_a   1.000
_cell.length_b   1.000
_cell.length_c   1.000
_cell.angle_alpha   90.00
_cell.angle_beta   90.00
_cell.angle_gamma   90.00
#
_symmetry.space_group_name_H-M   'P 1'
#
loop_
_entity.id
_entity.type
_entity.pdbx_description
1 polymer ?
#
loop_
_entity_poly.entity_id
_entity_poly.type
_entity_poly.pdbx_seq_one_letter_code
_entity_poly.pdbx_strand_id
1 'polypeptide(L)'
;MITLEKFTPLDFERLKSWINSEEELIQFAGTIFKFPVTDEQLNNYVLMTDRCPLRVLYNESVIGHCELNFQNSTPRLSRILIGEKIFRGKGLGREIVVAMVNEIFKNGEYNQIDLNVFDWNTSAISCYQKVGFTINPKESKVVIVNGKNWNCLNMILYKINFRF
;
A
#
# COMPACT_ATOMS: atom_id res chain seq x y z
N MET A 1 0.36 -4.36 -18.47
CA MET A 1 -0.92 -3.97 -17.84
C MET A 1 -0.90 -4.48 -16.40
N ILE A 2 -1.28 -3.64 -15.42
CA ILE A 2 -1.43 -4.04 -14.00
C ILE A 2 -2.80 -4.67 -13.80
N THR A 3 -2.82 -5.80 -13.09
CA THR A 3 -4.03 -6.49 -12.62
C THR A 3 -3.93 -6.71 -11.11
N LEU A 4 -5.04 -6.53 -10.40
CA LEU A 4 -5.15 -6.77 -8.97
C LEU A 4 -6.00 -8.01 -8.73
N GLU A 5 -5.47 -8.98 -7.98
CA GLU A 5 -6.14 -10.22 -7.65
C GLU A 5 -6.08 -10.50 -6.15
N LYS A 6 -6.98 -11.32 -5.65
CA LYS A 6 -7.01 -11.67 -4.22
C LYS A 6 -5.68 -12.29 -3.77
N PHE A 7 -5.12 -11.74 -2.69
CA PHE A 7 -3.99 -12.33 -1.99
C PHE A 7 -4.45 -13.55 -1.19
N THR A 8 -3.72 -14.66 -1.32
CA THR A 8 -4.09 -15.96 -0.75
C THR A 8 -2.89 -16.60 -0.04
N PRO A 9 -3.09 -17.70 0.74
CA PRO A 9 -1.96 -18.42 1.33
C PRO A 9 -0.89 -18.88 0.34
N LEU A 10 -1.21 -19.04 -0.93
CA LEU A 10 -0.23 -19.36 -1.99
C LEU A 10 0.79 -18.24 -2.24
N ASP A 11 0.49 -17.03 -1.77
CA ASP A 11 1.35 -15.86 -1.94
C ASP A 11 2.26 -15.58 -0.71
N PHE A 12 2.06 -16.31 0.40
CA PHE A 12 2.74 -16.03 1.69
C PHE A 12 4.26 -16.11 1.59
N GLU A 13 4.79 -17.19 1.02
CA GLU A 13 6.24 -17.38 0.88
C GLU A 13 6.87 -16.26 0.03
N ARG A 14 6.16 -15.85 -1.04
CA ARG A 14 6.61 -14.77 -1.89
C ARG A 14 6.65 -13.44 -1.13
N LEU A 15 5.58 -13.10 -0.41
CA LEU A 15 5.54 -11.87 0.40
C LEU A 15 6.66 -11.86 1.46
N LYS A 16 6.85 -12.97 2.18
CA LYS A 16 7.92 -13.11 3.18
C LYS A 16 9.30 -12.92 2.56
N SER A 17 9.53 -13.46 1.35
CA SER A 17 10.82 -13.34 0.65
C SER A 17 11.18 -11.90 0.23
N TRP A 18 10.22 -11.01 0.16
CA TRP A 18 10.43 -9.60 -0.19
C TRP A 18 10.79 -8.70 0.98
N ILE A 19 10.66 -9.20 2.22
CA ILE A 19 10.82 -8.42 3.46
C ILE A 19 11.99 -9.00 4.24
N ASN A 20 13.11 -8.27 4.30
CA ASN A 20 14.37 -8.78 4.83
C ASN A 20 14.79 -8.14 6.16
N SER A 21 14.07 -7.12 6.64
CA SER A 21 14.35 -6.45 7.90
C SER A 21 13.08 -5.91 8.57
N GLU A 22 13.19 -5.57 9.84
CA GLU A 22 12.10 -4.93 10.58
C GLU A 22 11.77 -3.56 10.02
N GLU A 23 12.77 -2.78 9.60
CA GLU A 23 12.57 -1.48 8.97
C GLU A 23 11.80 -1.60 7.65
N GLU A 24 12.17 -2.57 6.80
CA GLU A 24 11.42 -2.85 5.55
C GLU A 24 9.97 -3.25 5.86
N LEU A 25 9.75 -4.06 6.90
CA LEU A 25 8.42 -4.46 7.32
C LEU A 25 7.58 -3.26 7.79
N ILE A 26 8.15 -2.39 8.60
CA ILE A 26 7.47 -1.19 9.10
C ILE A 26 7.17 -0.22 7.95
N GLN A 27 8.10 -0.05 7.02
CA GLN A 27 7.89 0.76 5.81
C GLN A 27 6.71 0.24 4.99
N PHE A 28 6.62 -1.08 4.82
CA PHE A 28 5.58 -1.75 4.05
C PHE A 28 4.23 -1.78 4.77
N ALA A 29 4.22 -2.17 6.06
CA ALA A 29 3.00 -2.57 6.75
C ALA A 29 2.72 -1.80 8.05
N GLY A 30 3.57 -0.87 8.46
CA GLY A 30 3.48 -0.26 9.77
C GLY A 30 3.68 -1.31 10.87
N THR A 31 2.80 -1.31 11.87
CA THR A 31 2.92 -2.17 13.05
C THR A 31 1.95 -3.36 13.06
N ILE A 32 1.31 -3.67 11.93
CA ILE A 32 0.32 -4.77 11.87
C ILE A 32 0.98 -6.15 11.99
N PHE A 33 2.22 -6.27 11.53
CA PHE A 33 3.02 -7.48 11.64
C PHE A 33 4.23 -7.25 12.52
N LYS A 34 4.76 -8.35 13.07
CA LYS A 34 6.06 -8.41 13.77
C LYS A 34 7.07 -9.13 12.90
N PHE A 35 8.30 -8.66 12.89
CA PHE A 35 9.39 -9.32 12.16
C PHE A 35 9.99 -10.48 12.99
N PRO A 36 10.26 -11.66 12.38
CA PRO A 36 9.90 -12.02 11.00
C PRO A 36 8.41 -12.28 10.83
N VAL A 37 7.88 -12.00 9.63
CA VAL A 37 6.48 -12.28 9.30
C VAL A 37 6.26 -13.79 9.23
N THR A 38 5.21 -14.27 9.90
CA THR A 38 4.87 -15.69 9.97
C THR A 38 3.57 -16.00 9.21
N ASP A 39 3.37 -17.27 8.86
CA ASP A 39 2.13 -17.72 8.23
C ASP A 39 0.92 -17.49 9.14
N GLU A 40 1.08 -17.60 10.46
CA GLU A 40 0.01 -17.32 11.42
C GLU A 40 -0.44 -15.85 11.32
N GLN A 41 0.52 -14.90 11.27
CA GLN A 41 0.21 -13.48 11.11
C GLN A 41 -0.50 -13.23 9.78
N LEU A 42 -0.07 -13.86 8.69
CA LEU A 42 -0.68 -13.70 7.37
C LEU A 42 -2.06 -14.38 7.28
N ASN A 43 -2.25 -15.54 7.93
CA ASN A 43 -3.58 -16.16 8.03
C ASN A 43 -4.57 -15.25 8.76
N ASN A 44 -4.18 -14.66 9.89
CA ASN A 44 -5.01 -13.69 10.60
C ASN A 44 -5.31 -12.46 9.73
N TYR A 45 -4.32 -11.98 8.98
CA TYR A 45 -4.45 -10.84 8.08
C TYR A 45 -5.48 -11.06 6.95
N VAL A 46 -5.44 -12.21 6.28
CA VAL A 46 -6.39 -12.50 5.18
C VAL A 46 -7.82 -12.75 5.66
N LEU A 47 -8.02 -13.00 6.96
CA LEU A 47 -9.34 -13.18 7.58
C LEU A 47 -9.98 -11.85 8.03
N MET A 48 -9.26 -10.73 8.00
CA MET A 48 -9.80 -9.42 8.36
C MET A 48 -10.82 -8.97 7.31
N THR A 49 -12.05 -8.66 7.75
CA THR A 49 -13.17 -8.33 6.84
C THR A 49 -13.17 -6.87 6.39
N ASP A 50 -12.48 -6.00 7.11
CA ASP A 50 -12.36 -4.56 6.82
C ASP A 50 -11.17 -4.23 5.91
N ARG A 51 -10.51 -5.25 5.36
CA ARG A 51 -9.35 -5.14 4.49
C ARG A 51 -9.49 -6.06 3.29
N CYS A 52 -8.97 -5.63 2.17
CA CYS A 52 -8.90 -6.40 0.95
C CYS A 52 -7.44 -6.51 0.50
N PRO A 53 -6.68 -7.51 1.01
CA PRO A 53 -5.32 -7.77 0.55
C PRO A 53 -5.32 -8.30 -0.88
N LEU A 54 -4.46 -7.73 -1.71
CA LEU A 54 -4.37 -8.03 -3.13
C LEU A 54 -2.93 -8.32 -3.55
N ARG A 55 -2.74 -9.29 -4.43
CA ARG A 55 -1.50 -9.47 -5.17
C ARG A 55 -1.53 -8.63 -6.43
N VAL A 56 -0.41 -8.07 -6.78
CA VAL A 56 -0.24 -7.23 -7.96
C VAL A 56 0.42 -8.03 -9.06
N LEU A 57 -0.23 -8.09 -10.23
CA LEU A 57 0.32 -8.74 -11.42
C LEU A 57 0.70 -7.69 -12.47
N TYR A 58 1.79 -7.96 -13.17
CA TYR A 58 2.18 -7.27 -14.39
C TYR A 58 2.45 -8.31 -15.48
N ASN A 59 1.66 -8.27 -16.54
CA ASN A 59 1.72 -9.26 -17.64
C ASN A 59 1.74 -10.71 -17.08
N GLU A 60 0.75 -11.05 -16.25
CA GLU A 60 0.54 -12.36 -15.60
C GLU A 60 1.58 -12.76 -14.53
N SER A 61 2.67 -12.00 -14.38
CA SER A 61 3.66 -12.24 -13.34
C SER A 61 3.29 -11.51 -12.05
N VAL A 62 3.29 -12.20 -10.91
CA VAL A 62 3.08 -11.56 -9.61
C VAL A 62 4.33 -10.77 -9.24
N ILE A 63 4.20 -9.46 -9.13
CA ILE A 63 5.33 -8.54 -8.89
C ILE A 63 5.26 -7.82 -7.55
N GLY A 64 4.12 -7.85 -6.87
CA GLY A 64 3.93 -7.06 -5.66
C GLY A 64 2.66 -7.40 -4.88
N HIS A 65 2.42 -6.57 -3.90
CA HIS A 65 1.27 -6.63 -3.00
C HIS A 65 0.68 -5.23 -2.83
N CYS A 66 -0.63 -5.15 -2.56
CA CYS A 66 -1.28 -3.94 -2.10
C CYS A 66 -2.53 -4.29 -1.27
N GLU A 67 -3.12 -3.31 -0.60
CA GLU A 67 -4.32 -3.50 0.21
C GLU A 67 -5.27 -2.31 0.06
N LEU A 68 -6.55 -2.60 -0.13
CA LEU A 68 -7.63 -1.65 0.07
C LEU A 68 -8.13 -1.79 1.50
N ASN A 69 -8.08 -0.72 2.29
CA ASN A 69 -8.43 -0.73 3.69
C ASN A 69 -9.67 0.12 3.93
N PHE A 70 -10.69 -0.49 4.53
CA PHE A 70 -12.00 0.12 4.78
C PHE A 70 -12.30 0.27 6.29
N GLN A 71 -11.28 0.25 7.16
CA GLN A 71 -11.46 0.42 8.61
C GLN A 71 -12.03 1.79 9.01
N ASN A 72 -11.80 2.80 8.19
CA ASN A 72 -12.26 4.16 8.43
C ASN A 72 -13.33 4.56 7.41
N SER A 73 -14.06 5.63 7.70
CA SER A 73 -15.04 6.20 6.76
C SER A 73 -14.41 6.64 5.43
N THR A 74 -13.14 7.02 5.43
CA THR A 74 -12.34 7.26 4.23
C THR A 74 -11.53 6.00 3.94
N PRO A 75 -11.74 5.34 2.80
CA PRO A 75 -10.90 4.21 2.38
C PRO A 75 -9.45 4.59 2.25
N ARG A 76 -8.55 3.66 2.58
CA ARG A 76 -7.12 3.88 2.55
C ARG A 76 -6.42 2.91 1.61
N LEU A 77 -5.52 3.43 0.77
CA LEU A 77 -4.54 2.60 0.07
C LEU A 77 -3.42 2.25 1.04
N SER A 78 -3.16 0.97 1.22
CA SER A 78 -2.20 0.48 2.20
C SER A 78 -1.29 -0.58 1.60
N ARG A 79 -0.13 -0.81 2.23
CA ARG A 79 0.77 -1.92 1.97
C ARG A 79 1.14 -2.10 0.51
N ILE A 80 1.42 -0.99 -0.18
CA ILE A 80 1.82 -0.99 -1.58
C ILE A 80 3.29 -1.37 -1.67
N LEU A 81 3.58 -2.50 -2.30
CA LEU A 81 4.92 -3.04 -2.44
C LEU A 81 5.14 -3.59 -3.86
N ILE A 82 6.17 -3.12 -4.55
CA ILE A 82 6.77 -3.84 -5.68
C ILE A 82 7.88 -4.69 -5.08
N GLY A 83 7.60 -5.97 -4.88
CA GLY A 83 8.52 -6.92 -4.25
C GLY A 83 9.67 -7.29 -5.19
N GLU A 84 9.33 -7.61 -6.42
CA GLU A 84 10.29 -7.98 -7.46
C GLU A 84 11.13 -6.76 -7.90
N LYS A 85 12.40 -6.75 -7.50
CA LYS A 85 13.32 -5.60 -7.70
C LYS A 85 13.46 -5.18 -9.16
N ILE A 86 13.42 -6.13 -10.09
CA ILE A 86 13.56 -5.87 -11.54
C ILE A 86 12.44 -5.00 -12.12
N PHE A 87 11.31 -4.88 -11.41
CA PHE A 87 10.18 -4.06 -11.83
C PHE A 87 10.15 -2.66 -11.18
N ARG A 88 11.08 -2.38 -10.25
CA ARG A 88 11.18 -1.06 -9.61
C ARG A 88 11.75 -0.01 -10.57
N GLY A 89 11.39 1.25 -10.38
CA GLY A 89 11.89 2.36 -11.21
C GLY A 89 11.30 2.46 -12.61
N LYS A 90 10.35 1.61 -12.99
CA LYS A 90 9.74 1.54 -14.33
C LYS A 90 8.37 2.22 -14.44
N GLY A 91 7.98 3.01 -13.46
CA GLY A 91 6.68 3.70 -13.43
C GLY A 91 5.51 2.83 -12.95
N LEU A 92 5.71 1.52 -12.75
CA LEU A 92 4.64 0.59 -12.37
C LEU A 92 3.96 0.94 -11.05
N GLY A 93 4.66 1.60 -10.13
CA GLY A 93 4.05 2.09 -8.88
C GLY A 93 2.85 3.00 -9.12
N ARG A 94 2.95 3.90 -10.13
CA ARG A 94 1.83 4.77 -10.51
C ARG A 94 0.66 3.95 -11.10
N GLU A 95 0.95 2.99 -11.95
CA GLU A 95 -0.10 2.11 -12.54
C GLU A 95 -0.83 1.31 -11.45
N ILE A 96 -0.10 0.81 -10.44
CA ILE A 96 -0.68 0.11 -9.29
C ILE A 96 -1.63 1.04 -8.52
N VAL A 97 -1.17 2.24 -8.18
CA VAL A 97 -1.98 3.22 -7.44
C VAL A 97 -3.23 3.61 -8.24
N VAL A 98 -3.11 3.83 -9.54
CA VAL A 98 -4.25 4.11 -10.43
C VAL A 98 -5.24 2.94 -10.43
N ALA A 99 -4.77 1.70 -10.52
CA ALA A 99 -5.63 0.51 -10.46
C ALA A 99 -6.38 0.41 -9.13
N MET A 100 -5.69 0.67 -7.99
CA MET A 100 -6.31 0.68 -6.66
C MET A 100 -7.36 1.78 -6.51
N VAL A 101 -7.08 2.99 -7.00
CA VAL A 101 -8.02 4.12 -6.96
C VAL A 101 -9.26 3.82 -7.79
N ASN A 102 -9.10 3.27 -9.00
CA ASN A 102 -10.20 2.85 -9.85
C ASN A 102 -11.08 1.81 -9.16
N GLU A 103 -10.47 0.84 -8.46
CA GLU A 103 -11.20 -0.20 -7.74
C GLU A 103 -12.09 0.37 -6.64
N ILE A 104 -11.62 1.38 -5.89
CA ILE A 104 -12.41 2.04 -4.84
C ILE A 104 -13.51 2.93 -5.46
N PHE A 105 -13.20 3.67 -6.51
CA PHE A 105 -14.15 4.66 -7.08
C PHE A 105 -15.18 4.07 -8.06
N LYS A 106 -15.00 2.81 -8.51
CA LYS A 106 -15.85 2.20 -9.54
C LYS A 106 -17.35 2.20 -9.21
N ASN A 107 -17.70 2.00 -7.95
CA ASN A 107 -19.09 1.90 -7.52
C ASN A 107 -19.72 3.25 -7.15
N GLY A 108 -18.95 4.35 -7.18
CA GLY A 108 -19.46 5.69 -6.84
C GLY A 108 -19.77 5.92 -5.35
N GLU A 109 -19.42 4.98 -4.48
CA GLU A 109 -19.70 5.01 -3.04
C GLU A 109 -18.82 6.03 -2.31
N TYR A 110 -17.56 6.19 -2.77
CA TYR A 110 -16.58 7.06 -2.14
C TYR A 110 -16.20 8.23 -3.03
N ASN A 111 -15.94 9.40 -2.40
CA ASN A 111 -15.51 10.62 -3.08
C ASN A 111 -14.08 11.04 -2.71
N GLN A 112 -13.47 10.34 -1.77
CA GLN A 112 -12.10 10.58 -1.32
C GLN A 112 -11.44 9.28 -0.88
N ILE A 113 -10.12 9.25 -0.96
CA ILE A 113 -9.25 8.14 -0.55
C ILE A 113 -8.04 8.76 0.14
N ASP A 114 -7.50 8.11 1.16
CA ASP A 114 -6.23 8.52 1.76
C ASP A 114 -5.16 7.41 1.68
N LEU A 115 -3.95 7.77 2.03
CA LEU A 115 -2.83 6.87 2.26
C LEU A 115 -1.85 7.48 3.26
N ASN A 116 -1.00 6.63 3.84
CA ASN A 116 0.09 7.06 4.70
C ASN A 116 1.44 6.72 4.03
N VAL A 117 2.42 7.62 4.15
CA VAL A 117 3.76 7.44 3.61
C VAL A 117 4.79 8.11 4.51
N PHE A 118 5.94 7.50 4.73
CA PHE A 118 7.02 8.15 5.46
C PHE A 118 7.64 9.29 4.65
N ASP A 119 7.98 10.40 5.31
CA ASP A 119 8.44 11.64 4.65
C ASP A 119 9.73 11.48 3.86
N TRP A 120 10.57 10.54 4.24
CA TRP A 120 11.81 10.20 3.54
C TRP A 120 11.59 9.36 2.26
N ASN A 121 10.40 8.77 2.07
CA ASN A 121 10.07 7.99 0.86
C ASN A 121 9.62 8.90 -0.28
N THR A 122 10.54 9.74 -0.75
CA THR A 122 10.28 10.78 -1.75
C THR A 122 9.80 10.24 -3.09
N SER A 123 10.24 9.05 -3.47
CA SER A 123 9.81 8.40 -4.71
C SER A 123 8.32 8.00 -4.66
N ALA A 124 7.86 7.47 -3.52
CA ALA A 124 6.46 7.14 -3.33
C ALA A 124 5.59 8.41 -3.27
N ILE A 125 6.03 9.44 -2.53
CA ILE A 125 5.34 10.73 -2.45
C ILE A 125 5.16 11.32 -3.86
N SER A 126 6.23 11.38 -4.66
CA SER A 126 6.16 11.86 -6.05
C SER A 126 5.21 11.02 -6.91
N CYS A 127 5.19 9.71 -6.72
CA CYS A 127 4.26 8.80 -7.39
C CYS A 127 2.81 9.16 -7.06
N TYR A 128 2.48 9.33 -5.78
CA TYR A 128 1.13 9.66 -5.31
C TYR A 128 0.69 11.05 -5.77
N GLN A 129 1.58 12.04 -5.74
CA GLN A 129 1.30 13.39 -6.26
C GLN A 129 0.94 13.37 -7.75
N LYS A 130 1.60 12.55 -8.56
CA LYS A 130 1.28 12.39 -10.00
C LYS A 130 -0.10 11.79 -10.25
N VAL A 131 -0.67 11.06 -9.30
CA VAL A 131 -2.05 10.53 -9.36
C VAL A 131 -3.07 11.57 -8.88
N GLY A 132 -2.62 12.60 -8.14
CA GLY A 132 -3.47 13.69 -7.65
C GLY A 132 -3.61 13.73 -6.13
N PHE A 133 -2.88 12.89 -5.38
CA PHE A 133 -2.83 12.98 -3.92
C PHE A 133 -2.10 14.26 -3.47
N THR A 134 -2.60 14.86 -2.40
CA THR A 134 -1.99 16.01 -1.72
C THR A 134 -1.76 15.71 -0.25
N ILE A 135 -0.77 16.35 0.36
CA ILE A 135 -0.47 16.16 1.79
C ILE A 135 -1.64 16.69 2.63
N ASN A 136 -2.08 15.90 3.60
CA ASN A 136 -3.04 16.27 4.63
C ASN A 136 -2.30 16.43 5.97
N PRO A 137 -1.89 17.66 6.34
CA PRO A 137 -1.05 17.87 7.52
C PRO A 137 -1.75 17.57 8.84
N LYS A 138 -3.09 17.57 8.87
CA LYS A 138 -3.89 17.31 10.09
C LYS A 138 -3.79 15.87 10.59
N GLU A 139 -3.50 14.93 9.68
CA GLU A 139 -3.46 13.48 9.95
C GLU A 139 -2.02 12.91 10.00
N SER A 140 -1.01 13.78 9.91
CA SER A 140 0.39 13.35 10.01
C SER A 140 0.73 12.95 11.43
N LYS A 141 1.57 11.90 11.58
CA LYS A 141 1.96 11.34 12.88
C LYS A 141 3.44 10.93 12.89
N VAL A 142 3.98 10.74 14.11
CA VAL A 142 5.32 10.21 14.32
C VAL A 142 5.22 8.74 14.73
N VAL A 143 6.05 7.88 14.14
CA VAL A 143 6.24 6.49 14.51
C VAL A 143 7.67 6.32 15.02
N ILE A 144 7.85 5.69 16.17
CA ILE A 144 9.17 5.42 16.71
C ILE A 144 9.64 4.05 16.18
N VAL A 145 10.75 4.03 15.45
CA VAL A 145 11.35 2.82 14.88
C VAL A 145 12.81 2.74 15.35
N ASN A 146 13.15 1.72 16.12
CA ASN A 146 14.50 1.54 16.68
C ASN A 146 15.07 2.81 17.35
N GLY A 147 14.23 3.49 18.16
CA GLY A 147 14.59 4.72 18.86
C GLY A 147 14.68 5.97 17.98
N LYS A 148 14.35 5.89 16.69
CA LYS A 148 14.31 7.02 15.75
C LYS A 148 12.88 7.43 15.44
N ASN A 149 12.64 8.72 15.32
CA ASN A 149 11.36 9.25 14.88
C ASN A 149 11.24 9.17 13.35
N TRP A 150 10.22 8.45 12.89
CA TRP A 150 9.83 8.41 11.49
C TRP A 150 8.54 9.22 11.31
N ASN A 151 8.60 10.28 10.54
CA ASN A 151 7.43 11.09 10.24
C ASN A 151 6.57 10.40 9.19
N CYS A 152 5.34 10.09 9.56
CA CYS A 152 4.36 9.48 8.67
C CYS A 152 3.39 10.57 8.19
N LEU A 153 3.48 10.92 6.92
CA LEU A 153 2.58 11.86 6.25
C LEU A 153 1.30 11.12 5.87
N ASN A 154 0.16 11.78 6.04
CA ASN A 154 -1.07 11.37 5.38
C ASN A 154 -1.23 12.16 4.08
N MET A 155 -1.65 11.47 3.01
CA MET A 155 -1.99 12.11 1.74
C MET A 155 -3.43 11.76 1.37
N ILE A 156 -4.16 12.71 0.79
CA ILE A 156 -5.56 12.57 0.42
C ILE A 156 -5.77 12.84 -1.07
N LEU A 157 -6.65 12.06 -1.69
CA LEU A 157 -7.12 12.23 -3.05
C LEU A 157 -8.64 12.41 -3.03
N TYR A 158 -9.10 13.50 -3.59
CA TYR A 158 -10.52 13.69 -3.92
C TYR A 158 -10.80 13.20 -5.34
N LYS A 159 -11.94 12.51 -5.55
CA LYS A 159 -12.29 11.91 -6.84
C LYS A 159 -12.23 12.91 -8.01
N ILE A 160 -12.61 14.16 -7.77
CA ILE A 160 -12.56 15.24 -8.78
C ILE A 160 -11.11 15.57 -9.22
N ASN A 161 -10.11 15.25 -8.40
CA ASN A 161 -8.70 15.53 -8.67
C ASN A 161 -7.93 14.31 -9.21
N PHE A 162 -8.62 13.18 -9.39
CA PHE A 162 -7.99 11.95 -9.87
C PHE A 162 -7.49 12.11 -11.31
N ARG A 163 -6.23 11.78 -11.53
CA ARG A 163 -5.55 11.89 -12.83
C ARG A 163 -5.10 10.51 -13.29
N PHE A 164 -5.55 10.11 -14.46
CA PHE A 164 -5.21 8.84 -15.11
C PHE A 164 -3.77 8.81 -15.63
#